data_de8054e19502d01679b33919567d3513
#
_entry.id   de8054e19502d01679b33919567d3513
#
_cell.length_a   1.000
_cell.length_b   1.000
_cell.length_c   1.000
_cell.angle_alpha   90.00
_cell.angle_beta   90.00
_cell.angle_gamma   90.00
#
_symmetry.space_group_name_H-M   'P 1'
#
loop_
_entity.id
_entity.type
_entity.pdbx_description
1 polymer ?
#
loop_
_entity_poly.entity_id
_entity_poly.type
_entity_poly.pdbx_seq_one_letter_code
_entity_poly.pdbx_strand_id
1 'polypeptide(L)'
;MASKGVLVNPVFVAHDFIALLDRTATPECTEGREGFIHPKSVTAGAAKAVIRLNIRDHDKARFEAKKAFLQQALAFLKVRHPRAKMSLTITDIYANIADAITPEKRAAVDLLLDALEDLGIEANIVAMRPKVPLQVYV
;
A
#
# COMPACT_ATOMS: atom_id res chain seq x y z
N MET A 1 36.72 11.93 15.28
CA MET A 1 36.34 12.23 13.87
C MET A 1 35.02 13.00 13.92
N ALA A 2 34.96 14.21 13.36
CA ALA A 2 33.75 15.04 13.44
C ALA A 2 32.69 14.57 12.46
N SER A 3 31.56 14.08 12.98
CA SER A 3 30.40 13.63 12.17
C SER A 3 29.50 14.78 11.71
N LYS A 4 29.77 16.00 12.20
CA LYS A 4 28.97 17.18 11.89
C LYS A 4 28.98 17.46 10.39
N GLY A 5 27.79 17.53 9.79
CA GLY A 5 27.63 17.82 8.38
C GLY A 5 27.93 16.65 7.42
N VAL A 6 28.32 15.46 7.90
CA VAL A 6 28.66 14.30 7.06
C VAL A 6 27.67 13.15 7.28
N LEU A 7 27.26 12.92 8.55
CA LEU A 7 26.37 11.82 8.90
C LEU A 7 24.91 12.14 8.52
N VAL A 8 24.27 11.21 7.83
CA VAL A 8 22.81 11.17 7.67
C VAL A 8 22.28 10.15 8.68
N ASN A 9 21.26 10.51 9.44
CA ASN A 9 20.61 9.57 10.36
C ASN A 9 19.36 8.99 9.71
N PRO A 10 19.35 7.70 9.31
CA PRO A 10 18.22 7.08 8.64
C PRO A 10 16.94 7.03 9.50
N VAL A 11 17.09 7.06 10.83
CA VAL A 11 15.95 7.05 11.75
C VAL A 11 15.10 8.30 11.58
N PHE A 12 15.71 9.48 11.47
CA PHE A 12 14.97 10.73 11.25
C PHE A 12 14.38 10.79 9.85
N VAL A 13 15.07 10.29 8.84
CA VAL A 13 14.53 10.24 7.47
C VAL A 13 13.31 9.31 7.40
N ALA A 14 13.37 8.15 8.06
CA ALA A 14 12.23 7.23 8.16
C ALA A 14 11.06 7.86 8.93
N HIS A 15 11.32 8.57 10.02
CA HIS A 15 10.31 9.31 10.77
C HIS A 15 9.63 10.36 9.88
N ASP A 16 10.40 11.16 9.14
CA ASP A 16 9.87 12.19 8.26
C ASP A 16 9.00 11.58 7.15
N PHE A 17 9.38 10.40 6.61
CA PHE A 17 8.55 9.69 5.64
C PHE A 17 7.20 9.28 6.25
N ILE A 18 7.21 8.66 7.42
CA ILE A 18 5.98 8.24 8.11
C ILE A 18 5.10 9.45 8.46
N ALA A 19 5.70 10.59 8.82
CA ALA A 19 4.97 11.81 9.13
C ALA A 19 4.22 12.43 7.93
N LEU A 20 4.60 12.09 6.69
CA LEU A 20 3.89 12.50 5.48
C LEU A 20 2.65 11.64 5.20
N LEU A 21 2.51 10.46 5.82
CA LEU A 21 1.38 9.59 5.61
C LEU A 21 0.14 10.08 6.35
N ASP A 22 -1.01 9.99 5.69
CA ASP A 22 -2.29 10.31 6.32
C ASP A 22 -2.68 9.21 7.31
N ARG A 23 -2.73 9.56 8.60
CA ARG A 23 -3.10 8.64 9.67
C ARG A 23 -4.59 8.27 9.66
N THR A 24 -5.42 9.04 8.99
CA THR A 24 -6.85 8.74 8.85
C THR A 24 -7.13 7.77 7.70
N ALA A 25 -6.18 7.60 6.78
CA ALA A 25 -6.27 6.67 5.66
C ALA A 25 -5.52 5.35 5.92
N THR A 26 -5.70 4.78 7.11
CA THR A 26 -5.13 3.50 7.55
C THR A 26 -6.24 2.46 7.76
N PRO A 27 -5.92 1.15 7.84
CA PRO A 27 -6.95 0.11 7.98
C PRO A 27 -7.87 0.28 9.19
N GLU A 28 -7.33 0.81 10.30
CA GLU A 28 -8.07 1.07 11.54
C GLU A 28 -9.01 2.27 11.46
N CYS A 29 -8.82 3.12 10.45
CA CYS A 29 -9.62 4.34 10.23
C CYS A 29 -10.49 4.28 8.97
N THR A 30 -10.49 3.15 8.24
CA THR A 30 -11.21 2.98 6.97
C THR A 30 -12.10 1.74 7.00
N GLU A 31 -13.26 1.83 6.35
CA GLU A 31 -14.23 0.75 6.30
C GLU A 31 -14.71 0.44 4.86
N GLY A 32 -15.44 -0.64 4.70
CA GLY A 32 -16.10 -1.02 3.46
C GLY A 32 -15.15 -1.06 2.27
N ARG A 33 -15.39 -0.19 1.30
CA ARG A 33 -14.62 -0.08 0.04
C ARG A 33 -13.58 1.04 0.04
N GLU A 34 -13.30 1.65 1.16
CA GLU A 34 -12.27 2.67 1.28
C GLU A 34 -10.88 2.06 1.13
N GLY A 35 -10.03 2.75 0.38
CA GLY A 35 -8.64 2.36 0.22
C GLY A 35 -7.77 2.95 1.33
N PHE A 36 -6.61 2.32 1.59
CA PHE A 36 -5.69 2.76 2.63
C PHE A 36 -4.22 2.56 2.26
N ILE A 37 -3.35 3.24 2.99
CA ILE A 37 -1.91 2.99 3.06
C ILE A 37 -1.60 2.51 4.47
N HIS A 38 -1.12 1.28 4.60
CA HIS A 38 -0.84 0.66 5.89
C HIS A 38 0.66 0.50 6.12
N PRO A 39 1.30 1.32 6.95
CA PRO A 39 2.64 1.06 7.45
C PRO A 39 2.64 -0.21 8.32
N LYS A 40 3.34 -1.25 7.86
CA LYS A 40 3.37 -2.55 8.56
C LYS A 40 4.54 -2.67 9.53
N SER A 41 5.68 -2.16 9.13
CA SER A 41 6.87 -2.17 9.98
C SER A 41 7.83 -1.06 9.60
N VAL A 42 8.54 -0.57 10.59
CA VAL A 42 9.69 0.31 10.44
C VAL A 42 10.85 -0.34 11.19
N THR A 43 11.91 -0.64 10.47
CA THR A 43 13.16 -1.09 11.05
C THR A 43 14.21 -0.05 10.76
N ALA A 44 14.73 0.63 11.77
CA ALA A 44 15.65 1.72 11.59
C ALA A 44 16.84 1.61 12.55
N GLY A 45 18.01 1.97 12.06
CA GLY A 45 19.26 1.98 12.79
C GLY A 45 20.23 3.01 12.23
N ALA A 46 21.44 3.05 12.77
CA ALA A 46 22.45 4.04 12.38
C ALA A 46 22.91 3.93 10.92
N ALA A 47 22.82 2.72 10.31
CA ALA A 47 23.31 2.49 8.96
C ALA A 47 22.21 2.58 7.89
N LYS A 48 20.99 2.17 8.23
CA LYS A 48 19.85 2.12 7.28
C LYS A 48 18.51 2.12 8.00
N ALA A 49 17.47 2.50 7.27
CA ALA A 49 16.09 2.25 7.67
C ALA A 49 15.32 1.58 6.55
N VAL A 50 14.37 0.73 6.92
CA VAL A 50 13.47 0.03 6.01
C VAL A 50 12.04 0.20 6.51
N ILE A 51 11.17 0.70 5.66
CA ILE A 51 9.75 0.86 5.94
C ILE A 51 9.00 -0.09 5.01
N ARG A 52 8.16 -0.95 5.57
CA ARG A 52 7.26 -1.82 4.81
C ARG A 52 5.85 -1.31 4.91
N LEU A 53 5.21 -1.15 3.76
CA LEU A 53 3.86 -0.63 3.63
C LEU A 53 3.00 -1.59 2.82
N ASN A 54 1.70 -1.54 3.01
CA ASN A 54 0.73 -2.11 2.08
C ASN A 54 -0.18 -0.99 1.57
N ILE A 55 -0.48 -0.99 0.28
CA ILE A 55 -1.56 -0.20 -0.29
C ILE A 55 -2.72 -1.13 -0.62
N ARG A 56 -3.93 -0.68 -0.38
CA ARG A 56 -5.17 -1.32 -0.84
C ARG A 56 -6.15 -0.27 -1.31
N ASP A 57 -6.77 -0.53 -2.44
CA ASP A 57 -7.93 0.21 -2.91
C ASP A 57 -8.76 -0.69 -3.82
N HIS A 58 -10.07 -0.48 -3.86
CA HIS A 58 -10.98 -1.14 -4.79
C HIS A 58 -11.04 -0.43 -6.13
N ASP A 59 -10.73 0.86 -6.14
CA ASP A 59 -10.70 1.70 -7.33
C ASP A 59 -9.27 1.79 -7.87
N LYS A 60 -9.09 1.43 -9.15
CA LYS A 60 -7.79 1.42 -9.81
C LYS A 60 -7.16 2.82 -9.87
N ALA A 61 -7.96 3.85 -10.16
CA ALA A 61 -7.43 5.21 -10.26
C ALA A 61 -6.95 5.71 -8.89
N ARG A 62 -7.71 5.45 -7.83
CA ARG A 62 -7.31 5.76 -6.45
C ARG A 62 -6.09 4.96 -6.00
N PHE A 63 -5.99 3.70 -6.41
CA PHE A 63 -4.83 2.87 -6.14
C PHE A 63 -3.55 3.46 -6.78
N GLU A 64 -3.61 3.83 -8.05
CA GLU A 64 -2.48 4.47 -8.74
C GLU A 64 -2.16 5.86 -8.16
N ALA A 65 -3.16 6.62 -7.73
CA ALA A 65 -2.95 7.89 -7.04
C ALA A 65 -2.19 7.71 -5.72
N LYS A 66 -2.46 6.65 -4.95
CA LYS A 66 -1.70 6.32 -3.73
C LYS A 66 -0.24 5.95 -4.02
N LYS A 67 0.03 5.21 -5.11
CA LYS A 67 1.40 4.93 -5.57
C LYS A 67 2.13 6.24 -5.94
N ALA A 68 1.46 7.10 -6.73
CA ALA A 68 2.02 8.39 -7.12
C ALA A 68 2.31 9.29 -5.90
N PHE A 69 1.42 9.30 -4.92
CA PHE A 69 1.64 10.01 -3.66
C PHE A 69 2.92 9.55 -2.95
N LEU A 70 3.16 8.24 -2.83
CA LEU A 70 4.38 7.72 -2.18
C LEU A 70 5.65 8.07 -2.96
N GLN A 71 5.58 8.09 -4.30
CA GLN A 71 6.69 8.55 -5.14
C GLN A 71 6.99 10.03 -4.93
N GLN A 72 5.95 10.87 -4.83
CA GLN A 72 6.08 12.30 -4.54
C GLN A 72 6.63 12.55 -3.12
N ALA A 73 6.15 11.81 -2.13
CA ALA A 73 6.66 11.87 -0.76
C ALA A 73 8.16 11.55 -0.71
N LEU A 74 8.59 10.51 -1.45
CA LEU A 74 10.01 10.17 -1.55
C LEU A 74 10.81 11.28 -2.27
N ALA A 75 10.27 11.85 -3.34
CA ALA A 75 10.91 12.96 -4.05
C ALA A 75 11.08 14.19 -3.16
N PHE A 76 10.05 14.53 -2.38
CA PHE A 76 10.12 15.61 -1.39
C PHE A 76 11.22 15.36 -0.35
N LEU A 77 11.30 14.13 0.18
CA LEU A 77 12.34 13.79 1.16
C LEU A 77 13.75 13.82 0.59
N LYS A 78 13.94 13.48 -0.69
CA LYS A 78 15.24 13.63 -1.37
C LYS A 78 15.70 15.08 -1.42
N VAL A 79 14.77 16.02 -1.57
CA VAL A 79 15.09 17.47 -1.50
C VAL A 79 15.43 17.88 -0.06
N ARG A 80 14.66 17.39 0.92
CA ARG A 80 14.88 17.70 2.35
C ARG A 80 16.17 17.07 2.90
N HIS A 81 16.51 15.89 2.44
CA HIS A 81 17.68 15.11 2.86
C HIS A 81 18.57 14.77 1.66
N PRO A 82 19.25 15.75 1.03
CA PRO A 82 19.93 15.56 -0.25
C PRO A 82 21.09 14.57 -0.23
N ARG A 83 21.58 14.22 0.98
CA ARG A 83 22.67 13.25 1.16
C ARG A 83 22.18 11.86 1.52
N ALA A 84 20.89 11.68 1.80
CA ALA A 84 20.31 10.37 2.05
C ALA A 84 20.12 9.63 0.73
N LYS A 85 20.55 8.37 0.68
CA LYS A 85 20.24 7.48 -0.43
C LYS A 85 18.90 6.80 -0.15
N MET A 86 17.89 7.06 -0.97
CA MET A 86 16.55 6.55 -0.76
C MET A 86 16.03 5.86 -2.02
N SER A 87 15.36 4.73 -1.86
CA SER A 87 14.67 4.00 -2.92
C SER A 87 13.31 3.53 -2.47
N LEU A 88 12.38 3.44 -3.40
CA LEU A 88 11.04 2.90 -3.23
C LEU A 88 10.86 1.76 -4.22
N THR A 89 10.57 0.58 -3.71
CA THR A 89 10.20 -0.57 -4.52
C THR A 89 8.71 -0.84 -4.35
N ILE A 90 7.97 -0.85 -5.46
CA ILE A 90 6.55 -1.16 -5.50
C ILE A 90 6.41 -2.51 -6.19
N THR A 91 5.78 -3.48 -5.53
CA THR A 91 5.52 -4.80 -6.10
C THR A 91 4.02 -5.06 -6.09
N ASP A 92 3.42 -5.14 -7.25
CA ASP A 92 2.02 -5.52 -7.40
C ASP A 92 1.94 -7.06 -7.30
N ILE A 93 1.24 -7.58 -6.29
CA ILE A 93 1.13 -9.04 -6.08
C ILE A 93 0.00 -9.62 -6.94
N TYR A 94 -1.13 -8.94 -7.01
CA TYR A 94 -2.25 -9.32 -7.88
C TYR A 94 -3.18 -8.13 -8.11
N ALA A 95 -3.80 -8.14 -9.31
CA ALA A 95 -4.86 -7.22 -9.65
C ALA A 95 -6.12 -7.52 -8.82
N ASN A 96 -7.04 -6.56 -8.75
CA ASN A 96 -8.35 -6.79 -8.15
C ASN A 96 -9.06 -7.93 -8.90
N ILE A 97 -9.50 -8.96 -8.16
CA ILE A 97 -10.19 -10.12 -8.74
C ILE A 97 -11.45 -9.68 -9.51
N ALA A 98 -12.12 -8.62 -9.02
CA ALA A 98 -13.30 -8.07 -9.70
C ALA A 98 -12.98 -7.57 -11.11
N ASP A 99 -11.78 -7.04 -11.35
CA ASP A 99 -11.34 -6.57 -12.68
C ASP A 99 -11.02 -7.75 -13.63
N ALA A 100 -10.79 -8.94 -13.08
CA ALA A 100 -10.55 -10.16 -13.84
C ALA A 100 -11.84 -10.93 -14.19
N ILE A 101 -12.98 -10.56 -13.58
CA ILE A 101 -14.29 -11.14 -13.88
C ILE A 101 -14.87 -10.38 -15.08
N THR A 102 -14.44 -10.80 -16.29
CA THR A 102 -15.04 -10.31 -17.54
C THR A 102 -16.44 -10.92 -17.73
N PRO A 103 -17.30 -10.35 -18.60
CA PRO A 103 -18.62 -10.93 -18.91
C PRO A 103 -18.54 -12.41 -19.29
N GLU A 104 -17.46 -12.83 -19.99
CA GLU A 104 -17.26 -14.22 -20.42
C GLU A 104 -16.89 -15.14 -19.23
N LYS A 105 -16.21 -14.60 -18.18
CA LYS A 105 -15.84 -15.35 -16.98
C LYS A 105 -16.92 -15.31 -15.89
N ARG A 106 -17.94 -14.48 -16.07
CA ARG A 106 -19.06 -14.36 -15.13
C ARG A 106 -19.89 -15.63 -15.05
N ALA A 107 -19.94 -16.42 -16.12
CA ALA A 107 -20.69 -17.68 -16.18
C ALA A 107 -20.35 -18.64 -15.02
N ALA A 108 -19.08 -18.68 -14.58
CA ALA A 108 -18.68 -19.51 -13.44
C ALA A 108 -19.22 -18.96 -12.09
N VAL A 109 -19.34 -17.64 -11.98
CA VAL A 109 -19.92 -17.00 -10.77
C VAL A 109 -21.42 -17.20 -10.75
N ASP A 110 -22.09 -17.04 -11.90
CA ASP A 110 -23.53 -17.23 -12.03
C ASP A 110 -23.90 -18.70 -11.72
N LEU A 111 -23.15 -19.67 -12.26
CA LEU A 111 -23.34 -21.09 -11.95
C LEU A 111 -23.18 -21.39 -10.44
N LEU A 112 -22.22 -20.75 -9.77
CA LEU A 112 -22.05 -20.90 -8.32
C LEU A 112 -23.23 -20.31 -7.56
N LEU A 113 -23.73 -19.13 -7.97
CA LEU A 113 -24.87 -18.50 -7.32
C LEU A 113 -26.15 -19.32 -7.50
N ASP A 114 -26.39 -19.86 -8.69
CA ASP A 114 -27.52 -20.76 -9.00
C ASP A 114 -27.44 -22.03 -8.11
N ALA A 115 -26.25 -22.63 -8.01
CA ALA A 115 -26.06 -23.81 -7.15
C ALA A 115 -26.28 -23.53 -5.66
N LEU A 116 -25.92 -22.34 -5.17
CA LEU A 116 -26.20 -21.94 -3.79
C LEU A 116 -27.69 -21.71 -3.55
N GLU A 117 -28.40 -21.11 -4.52
CA GLU A 117 -29.84 -20.92 -4.48
C GLU A 117 -30.59 -22.26 -4.46
N ASP A 118 -30.19 -23.21 -5.31
CA ASP A 118 -30.73 -24.57 -5.33
C ASP A 118 -30.57 -25.33 -4.02
N LEU A 119 -29.48 -25.03 -3.29
CA LEU A 119 -29.22 -25.60 -1.95
C LEU A 119 -29.88 -24.83 -0.81
N GLY A 120 -30.60 -23.74 -1.11
CA GLY A 120 -31.21 -22.87 -0.11
C GLY A 120 -30.19 -22.10 0.74
N ILE A 121 -28.98 -21.88 0.21
CA ILE A 121 -27.91 -21.16 0.89
C ILE A 121 -27.89 -19.71 0.38
N GLU A 122 -28.09 -18.74 1.27
CA GLU A 122 -28.00 -17.32 0.92
C GLU A 122 -26.54 -16.93 0.63
N ALA A 123 -26.28 -16.45 -0.61
CA ALA A 123 -24.97 -16.02 -1.03
C ALA A 123 -24.62 -14.66 -0.42
N ASN A 124 -23.59 -14.60 0.42
CA ASN A 124 -23.07 -13.35 0.94
C ASN A 124 -21.88 -12.87 0.12
N ILE A 125 -22.14 -11.92 -0.80
CA ILE A 125 -21.11 -11.32 -1.68
C ILE A 125 -20.40 -10.19 -0.91
N VAL A 126 -19.17 -10.44 -0.48
CA VAL A 126 -18.35 -9.46 0.23
C VAL A 126 -17.22 -8.92 -0.64
N ALA A 127 -16.97 -7.62 -0.56
CA ALA A 127 -15.84 -7.01 -1.23
C ALA A 127 -14.53 -7.32 -0.48
N MET A 128 -13.60 -8.01 -1.13
CA MET A 128 -12.25 -8.23 -0.59
C MET A 128 -11.28 -7.20 -1.15
N ARG A 129 -10.47 -6.60 -0.27
CA ARG A 129 -9.44 -5.63 -0.67
C ARG A 129 -8.16 -6.37 -1.08
N PRO A 130 -7.63 -6.21 -2.31
CA PRO A 130 -6.38 -6.83 -2.72
C PRO A 130 -5.20 -6.30 -1.88
N LYS A 131 -4.18 -7.13 -1.64
CA LYS A 131 -2.95 -6.76 -0.91
C LYS A 131 -1.84 -6.43 -1.88
N VAL A 132 -1.20 -5.29 -1.68
CA VAL A 132 0.04 -4.94 -2.38
C VAL A 132 1.08 -4.51 -1.34
N PRO A 133 2.13 -5.29 -1.11
CA PRO A 133 3.24 -4.87 -0.26
C PRO A 133 4.12 -3.86 -0.98
N LEU A 134 4.55 -2.86 -0.24
CA LEU A 134 5.55 -1.89 -0.65
C LEU A 134 6.71 -1.88 0.32
N GLN A 135 7.88 -1.57 -0.19
CA GLN A 135 9.09 -1.45 0.61
C GLN A 135 9.83 -0.17 0.26
N VAL A 136 10.08 0.67 1.25
CA VAL A 136 10.90 1.88 1.15
C VAL A 136 12.21 1.61 1.88
N TYR A 137 13.31 1.85 1.19
CA TYR A 137 14.66 1.80 1.77
C TYR A 137 15.20 3.22 1.92
N VAL A 138 15.81 3.49 3.04
CA VAL A 138 16.46 4.76 3.39
C VAL A 138 17.87 4.50 3.90
#